data_2b8f1c7554f7be03e8b399672639a55a
#
_entry.id   2b8f1c7554f7be03e8b399672639a55a
#
_cell.length_a   1.000
_cell.length_b   1.000
_cell.length_c   1.000
_cell.angle_alpha   90.00
_cell.angle_beta   90.00
_cell.angle_gamma   90.00
#
_symmetry.space_group_name_H-M   'P 1'
#
loop_
_entity.id
_entity.type
_entity.pdbx_description
1 polymer ?
#
loop_
_entity_poly.entity_id
_entity_poly.type
_entity_poly.pdbx_seq_one_letter_code
_entity_poly.pdbx_strand_id
1 'polypeptide(L)'
;FLNIYSFIIGSFYNLKHLGYYTQADKWSKMGITALGQILGSSFLPILADMQDNRERLHRAISKMNKLTSFIIFPIYAGLIIVAEPLFRTLFGNKWDASILLFQLLIFRGIFTTLTVFLNNCILGIGKVKIMLYLEIVKDILSLIAIFITLEMGVTILVLGQVFVSILHYLLMAYISG
;
A
#
# COMPACT_ATOMS: atom_id res chain seq x y z
N PHE A 1 -13.06 3.66 -3.77
CA PHE A 1 -11.79 3.74 -4.56
C PHE A 1 -11.09 2.39 -4.79
N LEU A 2 -11.31 1.36 -3.95
CA LEU A 2 -10.60 0.08 -4.05
C LEU A 2 -10.74 -0.64 -5.41
N ASN A 3 -11.80 -0.35 -6.17
CA ASN A 3 -12.06 -0.98 -7.46
C ASN A 3 -11.96 -0.03 -8.66
N ILE A 4 -11.59 1.25 -8.46
CA ILE A 4 -11.56 2.23 -9.55
C ILE A 4 -10.56 1.85 -10.64
N TYR A 5 -9.39 1.33 -10.25
CA TYR A 5 -8.37 0.86 -11.20
C TYR A 5 -8.85 -0.36 -12.01
N SER A 6 -9.50 -1.32 -11.37
CA SER A 6 -10.10 -2.47 -12.07
C SER A 6 -11.19 -2.01 -13.04
N PHE A 7 -12.02 -1.06 -12.64
CA PHE A 7 -13.05 -0.47 -13.50
C PHE A 7 -12.44 0.23 -14.71
N ILE A 8 -11.43 1.07 -14.49
CA ILE A 8 -10.73 1.80 -15.55
C ILE A 8 -10.03 0.84 -16.51
N ILE A 9 -9.29 -0.15 -15.98
CA ILE A 9 -8.62 -1.14 -16.82
C ILE A 9 -9.63 -1.94 -17.63
N GLY A 10 -10.75 -2.32 -17.04
CA GLY A 10 -11.82 -3.04 -17.75
C GLY A 10 -12.55 -2.20 -18.79
N SER A 11 -12.64 -0.87 -18.62
CA SER A 11 -13.35 0.04 -19.53
C SER A 11 -12.48 0.53 -20.70
N PHE A 12 -11.20 0.81 -20.43
CA PHE A 12 -10.28 1.44 -21.40
C PHE A 12 -9.30 0.46 -22.05
N TYR A 13 -9.08 -0.70 -21.43
CA TYR A 13 -8.24 -1.75 -21.97
C TYR A 13 -9.09 -2.98 -22.31
N ASN A 14 -8.49 -4.13 -22.52
CA ASN A 14 -9.21 -5.37 -22.80
C ASN A 14 -9.36 -6.26 -21.56
N LEU A 15 -10.29 -7.24 -21.62
CA LEU A 15 -10.55 -8.18 -20.54
C LEU A 15 -9.31 -8.99 -20.11
N LYS A 16 -8.37 -9.20 -21.03
CA LYS A 16 -7.12 -9.92 -20.76
C LYS A 16 -6.23 -9.13 -19.81
N HIS A 17 -6.08 -7.82 -20.05
CA HIS A 17 -5.32 -6.93 -19.17
C HIS A 17 -5.99 -6.78 -17.79
N LEU A 18 -7.32 -6.69 -17.77
CA LEU A 18 -8.08 -6.71 -16.53
C LEU A 18 -7.82 -8.00 -15.74
N GLY A 19 -7.81 -9.16 -16.41
CA GLY A 19 -7.50 -10.44 -15.77
C GLY A 19 -6.12 -10.46 -15.14
N TYR A 20 -5.09 -10.01 -15.85
CA TYR A 20 -3.73 -9.94 -15.32
C TYR A 20 -3.61 -9.02 -14.11
N TYR A 21 -4.21 -7.83 -14.20
CA TYR A 21 -4.21 -6.88 -13.09
C TYR A 21 -4.97 -7.40 -11.86
N THR A 22 -6.18 -7.92 -12.05
CA THR A 22 -7.00 -8.41 -10.92
C THR A 22 -6.38 -9.60 -10.23
N GLN A 23 -5.71 -10.49 -10.96
CA GLN A 23 -4.96 -11.59 -10.38
C GLN A 23 -3.78 -11.07 -9.53
N ALA A 24 -2.98 -10.16 -10.06
CA ALA A 24 -1.88 -9.53 -9.35
C ALA A 24 -2.37 -8.76 -8.11
N ASP A 25 -3.42 -7.96 -8.24
CA ASP A 25 -4.00 -7.13 -7.16
C ASP A 25 -4.58 -7.99 -6.04
N LYS A 26 -5.29 -9.07 -6.37
CA LYS A 26 -5.87 -10.00 -5.38
C LYS A 26 -4.79 -10.59 -4.48
N TRP A 27 -3.71 -11.11 -5.06
CA TRP A 27 -2.65 -11.76 -4.30
C TRP A 27 -1.77 -10.77 -3.54
N SER A 28 -1.50 -9.61 -4.13
CA SER A 28 -0.79 -8.53 -3.42
C SER A 28 -1.59 -8.03 -2.22
N LYS A 29 -2.89 -7.79 -2.37
CA LYS A 29 -3.78 -7.36 -1.27
C LYS A 29 -3.84 -8.39 -0.15
N MET A 30 -3.88 -9.67 -0.47
CA MET A 30 -3.89 -10.72 0.55
C MET A 30 -2.64 -10.65 1.44
N GLY A 31 -1.45 -10.53 0.84
CA GLY A 31 -0.20 -10.37 1.58
C GLY A 31 -0.13 -9.08 2.39
N ILE A 32 -0.52 -7.94 1.79
CA ILE A 32 -0.53 -6.63 2.44
C ILE A 32 -1.47 -6.59 3.64
N THR A 33 -2.69 -7.14 3.47
CA THR A 33 -3.70 -7.15 4.53
C THR A 33 -3.28 -8.03 5.70
N ALA A 34 -2.73 -9.23 5.43
CA ALA A 34 -2.25 -10.14 6.47
C ALA A 34 -1.16 -9.47 7.33
N LEU A 35 -0.15 -8.87 6.70
CA LEU A 35 0.93 -8.17 7.41
C LEU A 35 0.42 -6.93 8.15
N GLY A 36 -0.47 -6.14 7.54
CA GLY A 36 -1.08 -4.97 8.17
C GLY A 36 -1.89 -5.31 9.41
N GLN A 37 -2.63 -6.42 9.39
CA GLN A 37 -3.40 -6.89 10.54
C GLN A 37 -2.50 -7.35 11.70
N ILE A 38 -1.46 -8.14 11.39
CA ILE A 38 -0.50 -8.60 12.41
C ILE A 38 0.16 -7.42 13.12
N LEU A 39 0.63 -6.43 12.36
CA LEU A 39 1.29 -5.26 12.92
C LEU A 39 0.31 -4.34 13.66
N GLY A 40 -0.88 -4.12 13.10
CA GLY A 40 -1.90 -3.27 13.72
C GLY A 40 -2.37 -3.81 15.07
N SER A 41 -2.68 -5.10 15.16
CA SER A 41 -3.14 -5.72 16.41
C SER A 41 -2.07 -5.73 17.51
N SER A 42 -0.77 -5.77 17.13
CA SER A 42 0.33 -5.77 18.10
C SER A 42 0.65 -4.39 18.69
N PHE A 43 0.46 -3.32 17.92
CA PHE A 43 0.91 -1.98 18.33
C PHE A 43 -0.18 -1.11 18.95
N LEU A 44 -1.44 -1.29 18.57
CA LEU A 44 -2.55 -0.49 19.04
C LEU A 44 -2.69 -0.45 20.59
N PRO A 45 -2.60 -1.59 21.30
CA PRO A 45 -2.68 -1.58 22.75
C PRO A 45 -1.56 -0.79 23.44
N ILE A 46 -0.33 -0.89 22.89
CA ILE A 46 0.85 -0.21 23.43
C ILE A 46 0.73 1.32 23.29
N LEU A 47 0.15 1.79 22.20
CA LEU A 47 -0.07 3.22 21.96
C LEU A 47 -1.18 3.78 22.84
N ALA A 48 -2.22 3.00 23.12
CA ALA A 48 -3.32 3.39 23.98
C ALA A 48 -2.85 3.71 25.41
N ASP A 49 -1.91 2.93 25.95
CA ASP A 49 -1.35 3.13 27.30
C ASP A 49 -0.45 4.37 27.40
N MET A 50 -0.07 5.00 26.29
CA MET A 50 0.86 6.13 26.25
C MET A 50 0.20 7.46 25.92
N GLN A 51 -1.12 7.54 25.81
CA GLN A 51 -1.85 8.73 25.34
C GLN A 51 -1.65 9.98 26.21
N ASP A 52 -1.38 9.81 27.50
CA ASP A 52 -1.25 10.91 28.45
C ASP A 52 0.09 11.66 28.35
N ASN A 53 1.10 11.09 27.67
CA ASN A 53 2.42 11.71 27.55
C ASN A 53 2.85 11.85 26.08
N ARG A 54 2.66 13.05 25.52
CA ARG A 54 2.93 13.36 24.11
C ARG A 54 4.35 13.03 23.64
N GLU A 55 5.37 13.36 24.45
CA GLU A 55 6.76 13.09 24.08
C GLU A 55 7.08 11.59 24.05
N ARG A 56 6.55 10.84 25.02
CA ARG A 56 6.72 9.40 25.11
C ARG A 56 6.02 8.71 23.94
N LEU A 57 4.81 9.15 23.62
CA LEU A 57 4.02 8.67 22.49
C LEU A 57 4.74 8.91 21.16
N HIS A 58 5.27 10.13 20.94
CA HIS A 58 5.98 10.48 19.70
C HIS A 58 7.25 9.63 19.51
N ARG A 59 8.04 9.45 20.58
CA ARG A 59 9.21 8.56 20.56
C ARG A 59 8.82 7.11 20.30
N ALA A 60 7.71 6.62 20.86
CA ALA A 60 7.19 5.28 20.63
C ALA A 60 6.77 5.09 19.17
N ILE A 61 5.99 6.02 18.59
CA ILE A 61 5.57 5.98 17.17
C ILE A 61 6.78 5.93 16.24
N SER A 62 7.78 6.80 16.44
CA SER A 62 8.99 6.82 15.63
C SER A 62 9.78 5.50 15.71
N LYS A 63 9.94 4.95 16.91
CA LYS A 63 10.61 3.67 17.12
C LYS A 63 9.84 2.51 16.48
N MET A 64 8.53 2.48 16.63
CA MET A 64 7.67 1.46 16.05
C MET A 64 7.65 1.55 14.52
N ASN A 65 7.62 2.75 13.94
CA ASN A 65 7.71 2.93 12.49
C ASN A 65 9.04 2.38 11.93
N LYS A 66 10.16 2.61 12.62
CA LYS A 66 11.46 2.05 12.25
C LYS A 66 11.47 0.51 12.32
N LEU A 67 10.92 -0.06 13.41
CA LEU A 67 10.81 -1.51 13.57
C LEU A 67 9.91 -2.13 12.49
N THR A 68 8.76 -1.51 12.24
CA THR A 68 7.83 -1.94 11.19
C THR A 68 8.50 -1.91 9.82
N SER A 69 9.22 -0.83 9.50
CA SER A 69 9.98 -0.72 8.26
C SER A 69 11.04 -1.83 8.16
N PHE A 70 11.80 -2.06 9.22
CA PHE A 70 12.84 -3.10 9.25
C PHE A 70 12.29 -4.51 8.99
N ILE A 71 11.07 -4.80 9.41
CA ILE A 71 10.39 -6.09 9.16
C ILE A 71 9.78 -6.13 7.76
N ILE A 72 9.09 -5.07 7.35
CA ILE A 72 8.33 -5.02 6.10
C ILE A 72 9.25 -5.07 4.88
N PHE A 73 10.33 -4.30 4.86
CA PHE A 73 11.20 -4.22 3.69
C PHE A 73 11.76 -5.58 3.25
N PRO A 74 12.36 -6.41 4.13
CA PRO A 74 12.87 -7.72 3.71
C PRO A 74 11.74 -8.70 3.31
N ILE A 75 10.58 -8.66 3.98
CA ILE A 75 9.46 -9.54 3.62
C ILE A 75 8.95 -9.21 2.22
N TYR A 76 8.70 -7.94 1.92
CA TYR A 76 8.23 -7.55 0.60
C TYR A 76 9.30 -7.71 -0.48
N ALA A 77 10.56 -7.44 -0.18
CA ALA A 77 11.67 -7.75 -1.08
C ALA A 77 11.72 -9.24 -1.42
N GLY A 78 11.56 -10.10 -0.41
CA GLY A 78 11.45 -11.55 -0.61
C GLY A 78 10.29 -11.93 -1.52
N LEU A 79 9.10 -11.36 -1.31
CA LEU A 79 7.93 -11.59 -2.16
C LEU A 79 8.14 -11.13 -3.61
N ILE A 80 8.84 -10.02 -3.83
CA ILE A 80 9.19 -9.53 -5.17
C ILE A 80 10.13 -10.51 -5.88
N ILE A 81 11.14 -11.04 -5.16
CA ILE A 81 12.11 -11.98 -5.72
C ILE A 81 11.45 -13.31 -6.09
N VAL A 82 10.58 -13.82 -5.22
CA VAL A 82 9.91 -15.12 -5.45
C VAL A 82 8.64 -14.99 -6.31
N ALA A 83 8.28 -13.81 -6.79
CA ALA A 83 7.06 -13.57 -7.57
C ALA A 83 6.98 -14.45 -8.82
N GLU A 84 8.08 -14.57 -9.57
CA GLU A 84 8.12 -15.35 -10.79
C GLU A 84 7.91 -16.85 -10.53
N PRO A 85 8.73 -17.53 -9.72
CA PRO A 85 8.50 -18.95 -9.42
C PRO A 85 7.15 -19.19 -8.76
N LEU A 86 6.67 -18.27 -7.90
CA LEU A 86 5.37 -18.36 -7.26
C LEU A 86 4.23 -18.38 -8.29
N PHE A 87 4.21 -17.41 -9.22
CA PHE A 87 3.15 -17.30 -10.21
C PHE A 87 3.18 -18.46 -11.22
N ARG A 88 4.36 -18.86 -11.68
CA ARG A 88 4.49 -19.96 -12.63
C ARG A 88 4.08 -21.31 -12.04
N THR A 89 4.41 -21.54 -10.76
CA THR A 89 4.04 -22.78 -10.07
C THR A 89 2.55 -22.85 -9.75
N LEU A 90 1.95 -21.74 -9.29
CA LEU A 90 0.54 -21.73 -8.87
C LEU A 90 -0.43 -21.57 -10.04
N PHE A 91 -0.07 -20.80 -11.07
CA PHE A 91 -1.02 -20.37 -12.13
C PHE A 91 -0.60 -20.77 -13.54
N GLY A 92 0.67 -21.14 -13.72
CA GLY A 92 1.25 -21.49 -15.02
C GLY A 92 1.61 -20.25 -15.87
N ASN A 93 2.30 -20.51 -16.99
CA ASN A 93 2.91 -19.48 -17.85
C ASN A 93 1.93 -18.47 -18.47
N LYS A 94 0.65 -18.82 -18.56
CA LYS A 94 -0.38 -17.88 -19.07
C LYS A 94 -0.52 -16.59 -18.26
N TRP A 95 0.01 -16.57 -17.03
CA TRP A 95 -0.06 -15.43 -16.12
C TRP A 95 1.27 -14.66 -15.99
N ASP A 96 2.24 -14.91 -16.88
CA ASP A 96 3.55 -14.25 -16.81
C ASP A 96 3.42 -12.71 -16.85
N ALA A 97 2.45 -12.17 -17.59
CA ALA A 97 2.19 -10.72 -17.60
C ALA A 97 1.69 -10.15 -16.25
N SER A 98 1.17 -11.00 -15.35
CA SER A 98 0.77 -10.60 -13.99
C SER A 98 1.96 -10.48 -13.05
N ILE A 99 3.10 -11.10 -13.34
CA ILE A 99 4.26 -11.15 -12.43
C ILE A 99 4.78 -9.74 -12.18
N LEU A 100 5.04 -8.97 -13.24
CA LEU A 100 5.52 -7.59 -13.11
C LEU A 100 4.50 -6.71 -12.37
N LEU A 101 3.21 -6.85 -12.68
CA LEU A 101 2.15 -6.10 -12.00
C LEU A 101 2.11 -6.45 -10.50
N PHE A 102 2.25 -7.73 -10.16
CA PHE A 102 2.33 -8.18 -8.78
C PHE A 102 3.54 -7.58 -8.04
N GLN A 103 4.73 -7.62 -8.67
CA GLN A 103 5.95 -7.04 -8.09
C GLN A 103 5.77 -5.54 -7.80
N LEU A 104 5.19 -4.78 -8.73
CA LEU A 104 4.91 -3.36 -8.54
C LEU A 104 3.87 -3.12 -7.44
N LEU A 105 2.83 -3.93 -7.37
CA LEU A 105 1.79 -3.83 -6.35
C LEU A 105 2.32 -4.24 -4.96
N ILE A 106 3.21 -5.22 -4.86
CA ILE A 106 3.91 -5.56 -3.62
C ILE A 106 4.84 -4.42 -3.20
N PHE A 107 5.59 -3.82 -4.12
CA PHE A 107 6.42 -2.65 -3.82
C PHE A 107 5.57 -1.48 -3.29
N ARG A 108 4.43 -1.18 -3.92
CA ARG A 108 3.43 -0.24 -3.39
C ARG A 108 2.98 -0.63 -1.98
N GLY A 109 2.83 -1.92 -1.74
CA GLY A 109 2.41 -2.51 -0.47
C GLY A 109 3.27 -2.09 0.71
N ILE A 110 4.58 -1.88 0.52
CA ILE A 110 5.49 -1.37 1.56
C ILE A 110 4.95 -0.06 2.13
N PHE A 111 4.72 0.93 1.25
CA PHE A 111 4.26 2.26 1.65
C PHE A 111 2.83 2.23 2.17
N THR A 112 1.96 1.42 1.56
CA THR A 112 0.58 1.25 2.04
C THR A 112 0.53 0.69 3.46
N THR A 113 1.33 -0.33 3.77
CA THR A 113 1.36 -0.93 5.12
C THR A 113 1.92 0.07 6.15
N LEU A 114 2.97 0.81 5.81
CA LEU A 114 3.52 1.85 6.69
C LEU A 114 2.51 2.99 6.90
N THR A 115 1.75 3.38 5.87
CA THR A 115 0.68 4.38 6.00
C THR A 115 -0.44 3.89 6.90
N VAL A 116 -0.87 2.62 6.78
CA VAL A 116 -1.89 2.03 7.67
C VAL A 116 -1.41 2.06 9.12
N PHE A 117 -0.15 1.76 9.38
CA PHE A 117 0.43 1.89 10.72
C PHE A 117 0.34 3.32 11.25
N LEU A 118 0.77 4.34 10.48
CA LEU A 118 0.70 5.75 10.87
C LEU A 118 -0.75 6.22 11.05
N ASN A 119 -1.68 5.77 10.21
CA ASN A 119 -3.11 6.05 10.36
C ASN A 119 -3.63 5.56 11.72
N ASN A 120 -3.30 4.35 12.12
CA ASN A 120 -3.69 3.80 13.42
C ASN A 120 -3.12 4.62 14.58
N CYS A 121 -1.88 5.11 14.44
CA CYS A 121 -1.26 6.01 15.43
C CYS A 121 -2.03 7.35 15.52
N ILE A 122 -2.36 7.97 14.39
CA ILE A 122 -3.11 9.24 14.32
C ILE A 122 -4.52 9.08 14.88
N LEU A 123 -5.19 7.95 14.60
CA LEU A 123 -6.48 7.60 15.21
C LEU A 123 -6.38 7.47 16.72
N GLY A 124 -5.35 6.80 17.24
CA GLY A 124 -5.11 6.66 18.67
C GLY A 124 -4.92 8.00 19.38
N ILE A 125 -4.41 9.03 18.69
CA ILE A 125 -4.23 10.41 19.22
C ILE A 125 -5.51 11.26 19.06
N GLY A 126 -6.55 10.76 18.40
CA GLY A 126 -7.81 11.48 18.18
C GLY A 126 -7.77 12.53 17.05
N LYS A 127 -6.70 12.58 16.22
CA LYS A 127 -6.55 13.55 15.12
C LYS A 127 -7.22 13.08 13.82
N VAL A 128 -8.45 12.57 13.89
CA VAL A 128 -9.19 11.98 12.76
C VAL A 128 -9.36 12.94 11.57
N LYS A 129 -9.51 14.24 11.84
CA LYS A 129 -9.67 15.25 10.77
C LYS A 129 -8.46 15.34 9.84
N ILE A 130 -7.25 15.22 10.39
CA ILE A 130 -6.01 15.26 9.60
C ILE A 130 -5.92 14.03 8.71
N MET A 131 -6.24 12.86 9.24
CA MET A 131 -6.29 11.61 8.49
C MET A 131 -7.28 11.70 7.31
N LEU A 132 -8.50 12.20 7.55
CA LEU A 132 -9.50 12.38 6.50
C LEU A 132 -8.99 13.32 5.39
N TYR A 133 -8.37 14.44 5.75
CA TYR A 133 -7.81 15.37 4.79
C TYR A 133 -6.72 14.72 3.92
N LEU A 134 -5.81 13.97 4.53
CA LEU A 134 -4.74 13.28 3.81
C LEU A 134 -5.27 12.17 2.89
N GLU A 135 -6.32 11.46 3.30
CA GLU A 135 -6.99 10.48 2.43
C GLU A 135 -7.63 11.15 1.21
N ILE A 136 -8.29 12.31 1.39
CA ILE A 136 -8.86 13.08 0.27
C ILE A 136 -7.75 13.55 -0.69
N VAL A 137 -6.64 14.07 -0.17
CA VAL A 137 -5.49 14.47 -0.99
C VAL A 137 -4.94 13.29 -1.79
N LYS A 138 -4.77 12.13 -1.16
CA LYS A 138 -4.34 10.90 -1.85
C LYS A 138 -5.31 10.51 -2.97
N ASP A 139 -6.62 10.59 -2.72
CA ASP A 139 -7.62 10.21 -3.70
C ASP A 139 -7.62 11.16 -4.91
N ILE A 140 -7.43 12.46 -4.68
CA ILE A 140 -7.26 13.45 -5.75
C ILE A 140 -5.99 13.18 -6.55
N LEU A 141 -4.86 12.94 -5.87
CA LEU A 141 -3.60 12.58 -6.53
C LEU A 141 -3.73 11.28 -7.34
N SER A 142 -4.48 10.31 -6.84
CA SER A 142 -4.75 9.05 -7.55
C SER A 142 -5.55 9.30 -8.83
N LEU A 143 -6.57 10.18 -8.81
CA LEU A 143 -7.32 10.54 -10.00
C LEU A 143 -6.43 11.26 -11.04
N ILE A 144 -5.61 12.20 -10.60
CA ILE A 144 -4.66 12.90 -11.48
C ILE A 144 -3.68 11.90 -12.12
N ALA A 145 -3.10 11.01 -11.31
CA ALA A 145 -2.19 9.97 -11.80
C ALA A 145 -2.86 9.07 -12.85
N ILE A 146 -4.11 8.65 -12.62
CA ILE A 146 -4.90 7.89 -13.57
C ILE A 146 -5.04 8.65 -14.88
N PHE A 147 -5.48 9.91 -14.84
CA PHE A 147 -5.67 10.72 -16.05
C PHE A 147 -4.39 10.85 -16.88
N ILE A 148 -3.25 11.05 -16.25
CA ILE A 148 -1.95 11.18 -16.93
C ILE A 148 -1.50 9.85 -17.53
N THR A 149 -1.74 8.73 -16.83
CA THR A 149 -1.18 7.42 -17.21
C THR A 149 -2.12 6.54 -18.02
N LEU A 150 -3.39 6.97 -18.21
CA LEU A 150 -4.46 6.19 -18.81
C LEU A 150 -4.10 5.64 -20.21
N GLU A 151 -3.44 6.46 -21.05
CA GLU A 151 -3.08 6.09 -22.42
C GLU A 151 -1.73 5.37 -22.54
N MET A 152 -0.96 5.31 -21.44
CA MET A 152 0.42 4.81 -21.44
C MET A 152 0.56 3.31 -21.14
N GLY A 153 -0.55 2.63 -20.89
CA GLY A 153 -0.58 1.18 -20.61
C GLY A 153 -0.72 0.83 -19.12
N VAL A 154 -1.18 -0.41 -18.87
CA VAL A 154 -1.52 -0.87 -17.51
C VAL A 154 -0.33 -0.85 -16.56
N THR A 155 0.88 -1.14 -17.04
CA THR A 155 2.11 -1.11 -16.21
C THR A 155 2.41 0.31 -15.72
N ILE A 156 2.29 1.31 -16.59
CA ILE A 156 2.54 2.72 -16.23
C ILE A 156 1.45 3.23 -15.30
N LEU A 157 0.20 2.81 -15.50
CA LEU A 157 -0.91 3.11 -14.61
C LEU A 157 -0.65 2.56 -13.19
N VAL A 158 -0.10 1.34 -13.06
CA VAL A 158 0.31 0.77 -11.77
C VAL A 158 1.50 1.50 -11.17
N LEU A 159 2.47 1.96 -11.97
CA LEU A 159 3.56 2.83 -11.50
C LEU A 159 3.03 4.15 -10.93
N GLY A 160 2.00 4.74 -11.55
CA GLY A 160 1.28 5.89 -10.99
C GLY A 160 0.73 5.63 -9.58
N GLN A 161 0.15 4.43 -9.36
CA GLN A 161 -0.30 4.03 -8.01
C GLN A 161 0.87 3.95 -7.01
N VAL A 162 2.01 3.39 -7.43
CA VAL A 162 3.22 3.32 -6.59
C VAL A 162 3.65 4.72 -6.18
N PHE A 163 3.76 5.62 -7.15
CA PHE A 163 4.18 7.00 -6.91
C PHE A 163 3.27 7.74 -5.92
N VAL A 164 1.95 7.64 -6.11
CA VAL A 164 0.96 8.23 -5.19
C VAL A 164 1.08 7.64 -3.78
N SER A 165 1.32 6.34 -3.66
CA SER A 165 1.48 5.69 -2.34
C SER A 165 2.74 6.16 -1.62
N ILE A 166 3.84 6.39 -2.33
CA ILE A 166 5.08 6.96 -1.78
C ILE A 166 4.81 8.38 -1.26
N LEU A 167 4.21 9.24 -2.09
CA LEU A 167 3.87 10.61 -1.69
C LEU A 167 2.95 10.64 -0.48
N HIS A 168 1.93 9.81 -0.46
CA HIS A 168 0.99 9.72 0.66
C HIS A 168 1.70 9.31 1.95
N TYR A 169 2.58 8.30 1.90
CA TYR A 169 3.38 7.90 3.06
C TYR A 169 4.30 9.03 3.55
N LEU A 170 4.98 9.74 2.65
CA LEU A 170 5.86 10.85 3.01
C LEU A 170 5.09 12.00 3.67
N LEU A 171 3.91 12.35 3.15
CA LEU A 171 3.03 13.36 3.74
C LEU A 171 2.57 12.94 5.14
N MET A 172 2.16 11.66 5.29
CA MET A 172 1.77 11.11 6.59
C MET A 172 2.93 11.11 7.58
N ALA A 173 4.11 10.68 7.17
CA ALA A 173 5.30 10.66 8.01
C ALA A 173 5.71 12.07 8.45
N TYR A 174 5.62 13.05 7.56
CA TYR A 174 5.92 14.47 7.88
C TYR A 174 4.95 15.05 8.91
N ILE A 175 3.66 14.74 8.82
CA ILE A 175 2.63 15.28 9.71
C ILE A 175 2.60 14.54 11.06
N SER A 176 3.00 13.27 11.08
CA SER A 176 3.09 12.46 12.32
C SER A 176 4.40 12.65 13.08
N GLY A 177 5.44 13.18 12.42
CA GLY A 177 6.74 13.49 13.00
C GLY A 177 6.81 14.87 13.57
#